data_915297c55d3eac341efdd49fb8dc1f87
#
_entry.id   915297c55d3eac341efdd49fb8dc1f87
#
_cell.length_a   1.000
_cell.length_b   1.000
_cell.length_c   1.000
_cell.angle_alpha   90.00
_cell.angle_beta   90.00
_cell.angle_gamma   90.00
#
_symmetry.space_group_name_H-M   'P 1'
#
loop_
_entity.id
_entity.type
_entity.pdbx_description
1 polymer ?
#
loop_
_entity_poly.entity_id
_entity_poly.type
_entity_poly.pdbx_seq_one_letter_code
_entity_poly.pdbx_strand_id
1 'polypeptide(L)'
;VSNMFAIRFEKALLQAYSSGRRGCNDWIQAMLLMPILLITGCAMGPDYLRPRVDTAEQFRITQTEGQSIANLPWWELLRDEELQRLINQALLENRNLKQALASVDEFQARSRIAFMDFVPNMDADANAPAFGTMSGFGMPGFPTPFNYFGRTTLNWEIDIWGRIRRSNEAARADLMAREENRRAIILTLI
;
A
#
# COMPACT_ATOMS: atom_id res chain seq x y z
N VAL A 1 -26.08 -2.06 -1.13
CA VAL A 1 -26.13 -0.59 -0.87
C VAL A 1 -25.89 0.18 -2.18
N SER A 2 -25.07 -0.34 -3.09
CA SER A 2 -24.74 0.30 -4.38
C SER A 2 -25.94 0.47 -5.35
N ASN A 3 -26.86 -0.50 -5.42
CA ASN A 3 -27.98 -0.47 -6.36
C ASN A 3 -29.10 0.53 -6.01
N MET A 4 -29.21 0.93 -4.74
CA MET A 4 -30.27 1.84 -4.30
C MET A 4 -29.97 3.31 -4.63
N PHE A 5 -28.69 3.66 -4.74
CA PHE A 5 -28.24 4.98 -5.17
C PHE A 5 -28.43 5.21 -6.67
N ALA A 6 -28.15 4.18 -7.49
CA ALA A 6 -28.33 4.24 -8.95
C ALA A 6 -29.79 4.46 -9.34
N ILE A 7 -30.73 3.75 -8.69
CA ILE A 7 -32.17 3.85 -9.00
C ILE A 7 -32.76 5.21 -8.57
N ARG A 8 -32.28 5.80 -7.47
CA ARG A 8 -32.71 7.15 -7.05
C ARG A 8 -32.20 8.23 -8.00
N PHE A 9 -31.00 8.04 -8.54
CA PHE A 9 -30.38 9.00 -9.45
C PHE A 9 -31.05 8.99 -10.81
N GLU A 10 -31.39 7.81 -11.34
CA GLU A 10 -32.12 7.66 -12.62
C GLU A 10 -33.50 8.32 -12.56
N LYS A 11 -34.24 8.16 -11.47
CA LYS A 11 -35.52 8.85 -11.26
C LYS A 11 -35.38 10.37 -11.18
N ALA A 12 -34.32 10.87 -10.56
CA ALA A 12 -34.05 12.30 -10.47
C ALA A 12 -33.72 12.91 -11.85
N LEU A 13 -32.99 12.18 -12.70
CA LEU A 13 -32.70 12.59 -14.08
C LEU A 13 -33.96 12.59 -14.97
N LEU A 14 -34.81 11.59 -14.85
CA LEU A 14 -36.09 11.51 -15.62
C LEU A 14 -37.06 12.59 -15.19
N GLN A 15 -37.11 12.96 -13.91
CA GLN A 15 -37.95 14.03 -13.37
C GLN A 15 -37.41 15.42 -13.77
N ALA A 16 -36.11 15.55 -13.94
CA ALA A 16 -35.43 16.72 -14.45
C ALA A 16 -35.71 16.97 -15.94
N TYR A 17 -35.87 15.90 -16.73
CA TYR A 17 -36.14 15.96 -18.16
C TYR A 17 -37.60 16.34 -18.45
N SER A 18 -38.57 15.99 -17.58
CA SER A 18 -40.00 16.20 -17.81
C SER A 18 -40.55 17.60 -17.56
N SER A 19 -39.78 18.48 -16.89
CA SER A 19 -40.21 19.86 -16.61
C SER A 19 -39.63 20.85 -17.64
N GLY A 20 -40.27 21.00 -18.75
CA GLY A 20 -39.88 21.74 -19.97
C GLY A 20 -39.74 23.27 -19.84
N ARG A 21 -39.20 23.78 -18.75
CA ARG A 21 -38.80 25.20 -18.59
C ARG A 21 -37.53 25.27 -17.76
N ARG A 22 -36.39 24.96 -18.39
CA ARG A 22 -35.10 25.15 -17.73
C ARG A 22 -34.23 26.04 -18.59
N GLY A 23 -33.80 27.15 -17.97
CA GLY A 23 -32.97 28.15 -18.61
C GLY A 23 -31.56 27.64 -18.93
N CYS A 24 -30.84 28.41 -19.72
CA CYS A 24 -29.47 28.12 -20.18
C CYS A 24 -28.49 27.68 -19.05
N ASN A 25 -28.77 28.04 -17.79
CA ASN A 25 -27.96 27.67 -16.63
C ASN A 25 -27.98 26.18 -16.26
N ASP A 26 -29.10 25.47 -16.56
CA ASP A 26 -29.22 24.05 -16.21
C ASP A 26 -28.34 23.17 -17.13
N TRP A 27 -28.17 23.58 -18.37
CA TRP A 27 -27.25 22.92 -19.30
C TRP A 27 -25.80 23.10 -18.93
N ILE A 28 -25.44 24.28 -18.44
CA ILE A 28 -24.09 24.59 -17.96
C ILE A 28 -23.79 23.77 -16.69
N GLN A 29 -24.75 23.64 -15.77
CA GLN A 29 -24.61 22.80 -14.59
C GLN A 29 -24.51 21.30 -14.95
N ALA A 30 -25.31 20.80 -15.90
CA ALA A 30 -25.23 19.44 -16.38
C ALA A 30 -23.89 19.17 -17.06
N MET A 31 -23.38 20.12 -17.86
CA MET A 31 -22.07 20.01 -18.51
C MET A 31 -20.89 20.06 -17.54
N LEU A 32 -21.03 20.75 -16.40
CA LEU A 32 -20.05 20.78 -15.31
C LEU A 32 -20.13 19.55 -14.40
N LEU A 33 -21.33 18.98 -14.20
CA LEU A 33 -21.51 17.79 -13.35
C LEU A 33 -21.17 16.50 -14.06
N MET A 34 -21.32 16.43 -15.37
CA MET A 34 -21.03 15.22 -16.17
C MET A 34 -19.55 14.79 -16.09
N PRO A 35 -18.53 15.65 -16.21
CA PRO A 35 -17.15 15.25 -16.03
C PRO A 35 -16.83 14.85 -14.58
N ILE A 36 -17.49 15.42 -13.58
CA ILE A 36 -17.33 15.04 -12.17
C ILE A 36 -17.85 13.62 -11.92
N LEU A 37 -18.91 13.19 -12.57
CA LEU A 37 -19.41 11.81 -12.51
C LEU A 37 -18.50 10.79 -13.21
N LEU A 38 -17.77 11.23 -14.24
CA LEU A 38 -16.80 10.36 -14.94
C LEU A 38 -15.49 10.19 -14.15
N ILE A 39 -15.24 11.06 -13.16
CA ILE A 39 -14.05 11.02 -12.29
C ILE A 39 -14.26 10.05 -11.12
N THR A 40 -15.44 9.49 -10.89
CA THR A 40 -15.56 8.33 -9.97
C THR A 40 -14.86 7.13 -10.59
N GLY A 41 -13.53 7.26 -10.71
CA GLY A 41 -12.66 6.29 -11.32
C GLY A 41 -12.80 4.97 -10.59
N CYS A 42 -13.31 3.97 -11.29
CA CYS A 42 -13.21 2.60 -10.84
C CYS A 42 -11.72 2.28 -10.69
N ALA A 43 -11.25 2.11 -9.46
CA ALA A 43 -9.95 1.51 -9.24
C ALA A 43 -9.95 0.18 -9.99
N MET A 44 -9.06 0.02 -10.98
CA MET A 44 -9.00 -1.21 -11.77
C MET A 44 -8.55 -2.36 -10.88
N GLY A 45 -9.29 -3.47 -10.94
CA GLY A 45 -9.00 -4.72 -10.24
C GLY A 45 -9.99 -5.04 -9.12
N PRO A 46 -10.16 -6.34 -8.81
CA PRO A 46 -11.01 -6.80 -7.72
C PRO A 46 -10.38 -6.44 -6.36
N ASP A 47 -11.22 -6.17 -5.37
CA ASP A 47 -10.78 -6.03 -3.99
C ASP A 47 -10.38 -7.39 -3.44
N TYR A 48 -9.30 -7.43 -2.65
CA TYR A 48 -8.88 -8.66 -2.01
C TYR A 48 -9.94 -9.14 -1.01
N LEU A 49 -10.41 -10.36 -1.21
CA LEU A 49 -11.28 -11.05 -0.26
C LEU A 49 -10.49 -12.26 0.29
N ARG A 50 -10.38 -12.31 1.61
CA ARG A 50 -9.75 -13.46 2.27
C ARG A 50 -10.50 -14.74 1.90
N PRO A 51 -9.81 -15.78 1.36
CA PRO A 51 -10.45 -17.05 1.06
C PRO A 51 -11.13 -17.63 2.31
N ARG A 52 -12.36 -18.09 2.16
CA ARG A 52 -13.02 -18.85 3.21
C ARG A 52 -12.46 -20.26 3.20
N VAL A 53 -11.92 -20.67 4.33
CA VAL A 53 -11.53 -22.06 4.55
C VAL A 53 -12.71 -22.72 5.25
N ASP A 54 -13.32 -23.71 4.59
CA ASP A 54 -14.39 -24.52 5.18
C ASP A 54 -13.78 -25.37 6.30
N THR A 55 -13.92 -24.91 7.52
CA THR A 55 -13.58 -25.68 8.71
C THR A 55 -14.84 -26.26 9.29
N ALA A 56 -14.78 -27.50 9.77
CA ALA A 56 -15.90 -28.09 10.49
C ALA A 56 -16.24 -27.23 11.71
N GLU A 57 -17.53 -26.93 11.89
CA GLU A 57 -18.01 -26.08 13.01
C GLU A 57 -17.75 -26.71 14.37
N GLN A 58 -17.66 -28.04 14.42
CA GLN A 58 -17.42 -28.79 15.66
C GLN A 58 -16.43 -29.92 15.42
N PHE A 59 -15.56 -30.14 16.40
CA PHE A 59 -14.75 -31.37 16.44
C PHE A 59 -15.62 -32.58 16.70
N ARG A 60 -15.19 -33.74 16.19
CA ARG A 60 -15.90 -35.03 16.36
C ARG A 60 -16.10 -35.41 17.83
N ILE A 61 -15.19 -34.95 18.69
CA ILE A 61 -15.26 -35.09 20.14
C ILE A 61 -15.51 -33.70 20.69
N THR A 62 -16.72 -33.45 21.20
CA THR A 62 -17.06 -32.18 21.85
C THR A 62 -16.28 -32.12 23.16
N GLN A 63 -15.27 -31.28 23.23
CA GLN A 63 -14.56 -31.03 24.48
C GLN A 63 -15.41 -30.15 25.36
N THR A 64 -15.53 -30.57 26.63
CA THR A 64 -16.15 -29.84 27.71
C THR A 64 -15.51 -28.45 27.81
N GLU A 65 -16.29 -27.43 28.16
CA GLU A 65 -15.89 -26.03 28.29
C GLU A 65 -14.54 -25.85 28.99
N GLY A 66 -13.52 -25.54 28.22
CA GLY A 66 -12.18 -25.22 28.68
C GLY A 66 -11.59 -24.12 27.83
N GLN A 67 -10.68 -23.35 28.39
CA GLN A 67 -9.92 -22.35 27.57
C GLN A 67 -9.15 -23.05 26.48
N SER A 68 -9.23 -22.55 25.25
CA SER A 68 -8.43 -23.06 24.13
C SER A 68 -6.94 -22.94 24.45
N ILE A 69 -6.24 -24.08 24.44
CA ILE A 69 -4.78 -24.12 24.61
C ILE A 69 -4.03 -23.86 23.29
N ALA A 70 -4.75 -23.65 22.20
CA ALA A 70 -4.17 -23.50 20.86
C ALA A 70 -3.24 -22.30 20.72
N ASN A 71 -3.41 -21.27 21.54
CA ASN A 71 -2.60 -20.06 21.53
C ASN A 71 -1.63 -19.98 22.73
N LEU A 72 -1.59 -21.01 23.58
CA LEU A 72 -0.66 -21.05 24.69
C LEU A 72 0.65 -21.69 24.26
N PRO A 73 1.80 -21.19 24.76
CA PRO A 73 3.08 -21.86 24.56
C PRO A 73 3.03 -23.24 25.29
N TRP A 74 2.83 -24.32 24.53
CA TRP A 74 2.65 -25.68 25.07
C TRP A 74 3.81 -26.12 25.98
N TRP A 75 5.03 -25.60 25.73
CA TRP A 75 6.23 -25.91 26.54
C TRP A 75 6.17 -25.29 27.95
N GLU A 76 5.40 -24.22 28.15
CA GLU A 76 5.17 -23.65 29.48
C GLU A 76 4.26 -24.54 30.33
N LEU A 77 3.33 -25.27 29.68
CA LEU A 77 2.42 -26.19 30.35
C LEU A 77 3.15 -27.40 30.93
N LEU A 78 4.26 -27.81 30.33
CA LEU A 78 5.03 -28.97 30.79
C LEU A 78 5.86 -28.67 32.06
N ARG A 79 6.05 -27.41 32.44
CA ARG A 79 6.80 -26.97 33.63
C ARG A 79 8.24 -27.54 33.69
N ASP A 80 8.85 -27.82 32.55
CA ASP A 80 10.22 -28.29 32.43
C ASP A 80 11.13 -27.11 32.12
N GLU A 81 11.94 -26.68 33.08
CA GLU A 81 12.82 -25.52 32.98
C GLU A 81 13.90 -25.72 31.92
N GLU A 82 14.43 -26.94 31.77
CA GLU A 82 15.47 -27.22 30.79
C GLU A 82 14.91 -27.18 29.35
N LEU A 83 13.71 -27.72 29.14
CA LEU A 83 12.98 -27.62 27.86
C LEU A 83 12.72 -26.16 27.50
N GLN A 84 12.24 -25.34 28.43
CA GLN A 84 12.00 -23.92 28.21
C GLN A 84 13.28 -23.17 27.86
N ARG A 85 14.38 -23.51 28.52
CA ARG A 85 15.71 -22.91 28.24
C ARG A 85 16.17 -23.26 26.82
N LEU A 86 16.04 -24.52 26.41
CA LEU A 86 16.44 -24.99 25.07
C LEU A 86 15.57 -24.36 23.96
N ILE A 87 14.27 -24.25 24.16
CA ILE A 87 13.37 -23.61 23.20
C ILE A 87 13.69 -22.11 23.06
N ASN A 88 13.89 -21.41 24.19
CA ASN A 88 14.29 -20.02 24.16
C ASN A 88 15.63 -19.80 23.43
N GLN A 89 16.60 -20.68 23.67
CA GLN A 89 17.87 -20.63 22.97
C GLN A 89 17.67 -20.88 21.47
N ALA A 90 16.86 -21.88 21.08
CA ALA A 90 16.57 -22.17 19.68
C ALA A 90 15.90 -20.97 18.99
N LEU A 91 14.93 -20.31 19.62
CA LEU A 91 14.27 -19.11 19.09
C LEU A 91 15.22 -17.95 18.90
N LEU A 92 16.18 -17.76 19.82
CA LEU A 92 17.15 -16.67 19.75
C LEU A 92 18.26 -16.91 18.73
N GLU A 93 18.70 -18.16 18.57
CA GLU A 93 19.89 -18.48 17.77
C GLU A 93 19.56 -19.00 16.37
N ASN A 94 18.33 -19.42 16.11
CA ASN A 94 17.95 -19.99 14.83
C ASN A 94 18.15 -18.99 13.66
N ARG A 95 18.96 -19.40 12.70
CA ARG A 95 19.33 -18.56 11.55
C ARG A 95 18.17 -18.35 10.59
N ASN A 96 17.29 -19.37 10.42
CA ASN A 96 16.12 -19.26 9.55
C ASN A 96 15.12 -18.25 10.12
N LEU A 97 14.96 -18.22 11.45
CA LEU A 97 14.11 -17.23 12.10
C LEU A 97 14.70 -15.81 11.99
N LYS A 98 16.03 -15.65 12.13
CA LYS A 98 16.70 -14.36 11.91
C LYS A 98 16.53 -13.87 10.46
N GLN A 99 16.63 -14.79 9.49
CA GLN A 99 16.37 -14.46 8.08
C GLN A 99 14.91 -14.06 7.84
N ALA A 100 13.96 -14.74 8.47
CA ALA A 100 12.54 -14.40 8.36
C ALA A 100 12.25 -13.00 8.96
N LEU A 101 12.86 -12.68 10.10
CA LEU A 101 12.76 -11.35 10.71
C LEU A 101 13.32 -10.26 9.78
N ALA A 102 14.53 -10.46 9.24
CA ALA A 102 15.12 -9.52 8.29
C ALA A 102 14.26 -9.35 7.03
N SER A 103 13.60 -10.44 6.57
CA SER A 103 12.66 -10.35 5.46
C SER A 103 11.41 -9.53 5.80
N VAL A 104 10.88 -9.63 7.02
CA VAL A 104 9.76 -8.78 7.47
C VAL A 104 10.19 -7.31 7.47
N ASP A 105 11.37 -6.98 8.00
CA ASP A 105 11.90 -5.61 8.02
C ASP A 105 12.09 -5.04 6.61
N GLU A 106 12.60 -5.86 5.69
CA GLU A 106 12.74 -5.49 4.27
C GLU A 106 11.39 -5.15 3.64
N PHE A 107 10.38 -6.01 3.80
CA PHE A 107 9.05 -5.78 3.22
C PHE A 107 8.31 -4.64 3.90
N GLN A 108 8.58 -4.38 5.18
CA GLN A 108 8.09 -3.19 5.86
C GLN A 108 8.67 -1.91 5.23
N ALA A 109 9.96 -1.90 4.91
CA ALA A 109 10.59 -0.78 4.22
C ALA A 109 10.02 -0.61 2.80
N ARG A 110 9.82 -1.70 2.05
CA ARG A 110 9.20 -1.68 0.72
C ARG A 110 7.77 -1.13 0.75
N SER A 111 6.97 -1.52 1.75
CA SER A 111 5.61 -0.98 1.93
C SER A 111 5.62 0.52 2.20
N ARG A 112 6.61 1.03 2.96
CA ARG A 112 6.78 2.47 3.16
C ARG A 112 7.19 3.19 1.88
N ILE A 113 8.07 2.59 1.06
CA ILE A 113 8.46 3.15 -0.24
C ILE A 113 7.24 3.25 -1.15
N ALA A 114 6.43 2.19 -1.26
CA ALA A 114 5.20 2.21 -2.05
C ALA A 114 4.19 3.26 -1.57
N PHE A 115 4.18 3.56 -0.27
CA PHE A 115 3.36 4.65 0.28
C PHE A 115 3.87 6.04 -0.13
N MET A 116 5.19 6.20 -0.31
CA MET A 116 5.78 7.49 -0.70
C MET A 116 5.37 7.93 -2.11
N ASP A 117 4.90 7.03 -2.98
CA ASP A 117 4.36 7.37 -4.30
C ASP A 117 3.10 8.27 -4.21
N PHE A 118 2.41 8.33 -3.05
CA PHE A 118 1.32 9.29 -2.82
C PHE A 118 1.80 10.72 -2.55
N VAL A 119 3.06 10.88 -2.16
CA VAL A 119 3.62 12.16 -1.73
C VAL A 119 4.36 12.79 -2.90
N PRO A 120 4.22 14.11 -3.13
CA PRO A 120 5.03 14.80 -4.12
C PRO A 120 6.52 14.62 -3.86
N ASN A 121 7.27 14.21 -4.89
CA ASN A 121 8.73 14.13 -4.84
C ASN A 121 9.34 15.47 -5.25
N MET A 122 10.28 15.95 -4.45
CA MET A 122 11.02 17.15 -4.72
C MET A 122 12.50 16.80 -4.98
N ASP A 123 12.93 17.00 -6.20
CA ASP A 123 14.32 16.82 -6.59
C ASP A 123 15.00 18.19 -6.66
N ALA A 124 16.16 18.31 -6.08
CA ALA A 124 16.98 19.51 -6.12
C ALA A 124 18.35 19.16 -6.74
N ASP A 125 18.60 19.69 -7.94
CA ASP A 125 19.86 19.54 -8.63
C ASP A 125 20.67 20.82 -8.52
N ALA A 126 21.89 20.72 -8.04
CA ALA A 126 22.86 21.81 -8.08
C ALA A 126 24.04 21.40 -8.95
N ASN A 127 24.13 21.97 -10.13
CA ASN A 127 25.28 21.75 -11.01
C ASN A 127 26.24 22.95 -10.93
N ALA A 128 27.45 22.67 -10.45
CA ALA A 128 28.60 23.52 -10.68
C ALA A 128 29.36 22.94 -11.89
N PRO A 129 29.34 23.54 -13.08
CA PRO A 129 30.14 23.04 -14.16
C PRO A 129 31.60 23.14 -13.74
N ALA A 130 32.26 22.00 -13.56
CA ALA A 130 33.71 21.93 -13.47
C ALA A 130 34.27 22.58 -14.74
N PHE A 131 35.31 23.38 -14.56
CA PHE A 131 36.05 24.07 -15.62
C PHE A 131 35.97 23.33 -16.98
N GLY A 132 35.01 23.70 -17.79
CA GLY A 132 34.85 23.21 -19.14
C GLY A 132 34.73 24.42 -20.07
N THR A 133 35.61 24.51 -21.03
CA THR A 133 35.55 25.49 -22.09
C THR A 133 34.16 25.50 -22.71
N MET A 134 33.40 26.54 -22.46
CA MET A 134 32.17 26.79 -23.17
C MET A 134 32.53 27.16 -24.60
N SER A 135 32.55 26.18 -25.49
CA SER A 135 32.63 26.37 -26.92
C SER A 135 31.38 27.12 -27.37
N GLY A 136 31.46 28.42 -27.49
CA GLY A 136 30.40 29.19 -28.10
C GLY A 136 30.53 30.69 -28.03
N PHE A 137 30.93 31.25 -26.91
CA PHE A 137 30.99 32.73 -26.76
C PHE A 137 32.08 33.22 -25.78
N GLY A 138 33.20 32.57 -25.72
CA GLY A 138 34.31 33.00 -24.88
C GLY A 138 35.57 33.28 -25.70
N MET A 139 36.22 34.42 -25.46
CA MET A 139 37.58 34.67 -25.94
C MET A 139 38.52 33.59 -25.37
N PRO A 140 39.37 32.96 -26.18
CA PRO A 140 40.35 31.98 -25.70
C PRO A 140 41.24 32.64 -24.64
N GLY A 141 41.27 32.10 -23.42
CA GLY A 141 42.18 32.53 -22.36
C GLY A 141 41.57 33.31 -21.20
N PHE A 142 40.27 33.61 -21.23
CA PHE A 142 39.60 34.25 -20.08
C PHE A 142 38.72 33.21 -19.34
N PRO A 143 38.81 33.12 -18.00
CA PRO A 143 37.91 32.28 -17.22
C PRO A 143 36.50 32.81 -17.35
N THR A 144 35.57 31.98 -17.82
CA THR A 144 34.13 32.29 -17.80
C THR A 144 33.66 32.38 -16.36
N PRO A 145 32.78 33.34 -16.01
CA PRO A 145 32.22 33.43 -14.65
C PRO A 145 31.50 32.12 -14.32
N PHE A 146 31.66 31.65 -13.08
CA PHE A 146 31.02 30.44 -12.60
C PHE A 146 29.50 30.64 -12.67
N ASN A 147 28.84 29.87 -13.54
CA ASN A 147 27.40 29.79 -13.58
C ASN A 147 26.95 28.63 -12.71
N TYR A 148 26.45 28.95 -11.54
CA TYR A 148 25.77 27.96 -10.69
C TYR A 148 24.30 27.89 -11.12
N PHE A 149 23.86 26.72 -11.53
CA PHE A 149 22.45 26.46 -11.81
C PHE A 149 21.89 25.58 -10.71
N GLY A 150 20.95 26.12 -9.95
CA GLY A 150 20.09 25.33 -9.07
C GLY A 150 18.74 25.10 -9.76
N ARG A 151 18.32 23.85 -9.84
CA ARG A 151 17.01 23.48 -10.34
C ARG A 151 16.29 22.68 -9.27
N THR A 152 15.06 23.08 -8.94
CA THR A 152 14.16 22.31 -8.11
C THR A 152 13.00 21.86 -8.97
N THR A 153 12.76 20.55 -8.99
CA THR A 153 11.66 19.93 -9.73
C THR A 153 10.71 19.25 -8.74
N LEU A 154 9.43 19.57 -8.84
CA LEU A 154 8.36 18.92 -8.07
C LEU A 154 7.64 17.96 -9.01
N ASN A 155 7.67 16.68 -8.68
CA ASN A 155 6.96 15.62 -9.41
C ASN A 155 5.86 15.04 -8.52
N TRP A 156 4.64 15.06 -9.01
CA TRP A 156 3.49 14.47 -8.33
C TRP A 156 2.54 13.83 -9.33
N GLU A 157 2.17 12.58 -9.05
CA GLU A 157 1.19 11.84 -9.84
C GLU A 157 -0.14 11.77 -9.07
N ILE A 158 -1.19 12.33 -9.66
CA ILE A 158 -2.55 12.21 -9.11
C ILE A 158 -3.09 10.83 -9.47
N ASP A 159 -3.43 10.03 -8.46
CA ASP A 159 -3.88 8.65 -8.64
C ASP A 159 -5.36 8.56 -9.02
N ILE A 160 -5.69 9.00 -10.24
CA ILE A 160 -7.07 8.99 -10.76
C ILE A 160 -7.55 7.55 -10.97
N TRP A 161 -6.69 6.69 -11.52
CA TRP A 161 -7.01 5.31 -11.89
C TRP A 161 -6.72 4.27 -10.82
N GLY A 162 -6.20 4.68 -9.66
CA GLY A 162 -5.91 3.80 -8.55
C GLY A 162 -4.64 2.98 -8.68
N ARG A 163 -3.71 3.30 -9.59
CA ARG A 163 -2.45 2.59 -9.78
C ARG A 163 -1.61 2.58 -8.51
N ILE A 164 -1.43 3.75 -7.90
CA ILE A 164 -0.64 3.90 -6.66
C ILE A 164 -1.34 3.22 -5.49
N ARG A 165 -2.67 3.37 -5.37
CA ARG A 165 -3.47 2.67 -4.35
C ARG A 165 -3.31 1.16 -4.44
N ARG A 166 -3.42 0.56 -5.63
CA ARG A 166 -3.27 -0.88 -5.84
C ARG A 166 -1.84 -1.36 -5.61
N SER A 167 -0.84 -0.57 -6.01
CA SER A 167 0.58 -0.86 -5.70
C SER A 167 0.83 -0.89 -4.19
N ASN A 168 0.29 0.07 -3.45
CA ASN A 168 0.41 0.12 -1.99
C ASN A 168 -0.32 -1.05 -1.31
N GLU A 169 -1.52 -1.41 -1.80
CA GLU A 169 -2.27 -2.58 -1.31
C GLU A 169 -1.47 -3.87 -1.52
N ALA A 170 -0.87 -4.06 -2.69
CA ALA A 170 -0.01 -5.21 -2.99
C ALA A 170 1.21 -5.26 -2.06
N ALA A 171 1.92 -4.15 -1.86
CA ALA A 171 3.06 -4.09 -0.97
C ALA A 171 2.71 -4.40 0.50
N ARG A 172 1.52 -4.01 0.96
CA ARG A 172 1.01 -4.37 2.29
C ARG A 172 0.65 -5.85 2.39
N ALA A 173 0.05 -6.43 1.34
CA ALA A 173 -0.25 -7.84 1.30
C ALA A 173 1.03 -8.70 1.33
N ASP A 174 2.08 -8.27 0.63
CA ASP A 174 3.39 -8.91 0.67
C ASP A 174 4.01 -8.88 2.07
N LEU A 175 3.90 -7.75 2.79
CA LEU A 175 4.35 -7.65 4.18
C LEU A 175 3.60 -8.64 5.07
N MET A 176 2.27 -8.71 4.98
CA MET A 176 1.45 -9.66 5.75
C MET A 176 1.86 -11.11 5.44
N ALA A 177 2.15 -11.44 4.18
CA ALA A 177 2.62 -12.76 3.80
C ALA A 177 3.97 -13.10 4.46
N ARG A 178 4.88 -12.14 4.62
CA ARG A 178 6.15 -12.35 5.33
C ARG A 178 5.97 -12.52 6.84
N GLU A 179 5.03 -11.81 7.44
CA GLU A 179 4.67 -12.00 8.85
C GLU A 179 4.11 -13.40 9.12
N GLU A 180 3.22 -13.90 8.24
CA GLU A 180 2.69 -15.25 8.35
C GLU A 180 3.78 -16.32 8.11
N ASN A 181 4.69 -16.09 7.17
CA ASN A 181 5.83 -16.97 6.96
C ASN A 181 6.74 -17.05 8.20
N ARG A 182 6.99 -15.93 8.88
CA ARG A 182 7.71 -15.93 10.16
C ARG A 182 7.01 -16.79 11.22
N ARG A 183 5.67 -16.68 11.33
CA ARG A 183 4.87 -17.51 12.24
C ARG A 183 4.97 -18.99 11.90
N ALA A 184 4.93 -19.33 10.61
CA ALA A 184 5.10 -20.71 10.16
C ALA A 184 6.48 -21.28 10.52
N ILE A 185 7.54 -20.49 10.39
CA ILE A 185 8.90 -20.89 10.79
C ILE A 185 8.99 -21.16 12.29
N ILE A 186 8.36 -20.31 13.12
CA ILE A 186 8.31 -20.53 14.57
C ILE A 186 7.57 -21.84 14.88
N LEU A 187 6.41 -22.08 14.25
CA LEU A 187 5.63 -23.30 14.46
C LEU A 187 6.36 -24.57 14.04
N THR A 188 7.22 -24.49 13.04
CA THR A 188 8.00 -25.65 12.57
C THR A 188 9.29 -25.85 13.39
N LEU A 189 9.75 -24.83 14.09
CA LEU A 189 10.97 -24.91 14.93
C LEU A 189 10.67 -25.54 16.30
N ILE A 190 9.47 -25.30 16.81
CA ILE A 190 9.01 -25.74 18.14
C ILE A 190 8.11 -26.97 18.01
#